data_7c522a3402db21ee5002eb755b49da64
#
_entry.id   7c522a3402db21ee5002eb755b49da64
#
_cell.length_a   1.000
_cell.length_b   1.000
_cell.length_c   1.000
_cell.angle_alpha   90.00
_cell.angle_beta   90.00
_cell.angle_gamma   90.00
#
_symmetry.space_group_name_H-M   'P 1'
#
loop_
_entity.id
_entity.type
_entity.pdbx_description
1 polymer ?
#
loop_
_entity_poly.entity_id
_entity_poly.type
_entity_poly.pdbx_seq_one_letter_code
_entity_poly.pdbx_strand_id
1 'polypeptide(L)'
;MKFPIEIAAVAFDLDGTLVETLPDLHESAIRMLAQIGRPPVSESVVRAYVGDGVDRLVKRLLTGTPDGEPDAASFEKAAENFRNHYAAVLTRASRPFAGAVSTLKILRSRGFKLACVTNKPTRFTDPLLEALALTTNLDLVLSGDSLPRKKPDPLPLLHVASAFGIEPGHLLMVGDSPVDTAAARAAGCPVFCVPYGYRGTLAVQELDCDAIVPTLPDLLDLIILARS
;
A
#
# COMPACT_ATOMS: atom_id res chain seq x y z
N MET A 1 23.54 5.29 2.41
CA MET A 1 23.60 3.84 2.76
C MET A 1 24.51 3.11 1.78
N LYS A 2 25.23 2.05 2.17
CA LYS A 2 25.99 1.21 1.22
C LYS A 2 25.13 0.00 0.86
N PHE A 3 25.04 -0.34 -0.42
CA PHE A 3 24.32 -1.51 -0.91
C PHE A 3 25.28 -2.66 -1.28
N PRO A 4 24.83 -3.92 -1.18
CA PRO A 4 23.54 -4.35 -0.67
C PRO A 4 23.43 -4.23 0.85
N ILE A 5 22.19 -4.07 1.37
CA ILE A 5 21.92 -4.09 2.81
C ILE A 5 21.53 -5.50 3.27
N GLU A 6 21.87 -5.84 4.52
CA GLU A 6 21.49 -7.12 5.15
C GLU A 6 20.12 -6.98 5.81
N ILE A 7 19.17 -7.81 5.38
CA ILE A 7 17.81 -7.87 5.93
C ILE A 7 17.33 -9.32 6.02
N ALA A 8 16.37 -9.58 6.89
CA ALA A 8 15.76 -10.91 7.07
C ALA A 8 14.37 -11.01 6.45
N ALA A 9 13.66 -9.88 6.34
CA ALA A 9 12.30 -9.83 5.86
C ALA A 9 12.03 -8.57 5.04
N VAL A 10 11.02 -8.65 4.16
CA VAL A 10 10.51 -7.51 3.38
C VAL A 10 9.02 -7.36 3.62
N ALA A 11 8.59 -6.17 4.01
CA ALA A 11 7.20 -5.75 4.06
C ALA A 11 6.89 -4.88 2.83
N PHE A 12 5.85 -5.22 2.09
CA PHE A 12 5.40 -4.47 0.93
C PHE A 12 4.08 -3.77 1.23
N ASP A 13 3.93 -2.53 0.78
CA ASP A 13 2.60 -1.98 0.59
C ASP A 13 1.91 -2.65 -0.61
N LEU A 14 0.60 -2.47 -0.72
CA LEU A 14 -0.24 -3.12 -1.74
C LEU A 14 -0.59 -2.16 -2.87
N ASP A 15 -1.40 -1.13 -2.57
CA ASP A 15 -1.96 -0.21 -3.56
C ASP A 15 -0.90 0.77 -4.06
N GLY A 16 -0.46 0.65 -5.30
CA GLY A 16 0.62 1.49 -5.86
C GLY A 16 2.02 0.90 -5.71
N THR A 17 2.17 -0.18 -4.98
CA THR A 17 3.46 -0.87 -4.79
C THR A 17 3.46 -2.27 -5.42
N LEU A 18 2.66 -3.21 -4.93
CA LEU A 18 2.53 -4.55 -5.50
C LEU A 18 1.48 -4.59 -6.61
N VAL A 19 0.40 -3.82 -6.47
CA VAL A 19 -0.77 -3.89 -7.35
C VAL A 19 -1.17 -2.50 -7.83
N GLU A 20 -1.40 -2.37 -9.13
CA GLU A 20 -2.06 -1.22 -9.73
C GLU A 20 -3.57 -1.36 -9.51
N THR A 21 -4.10 -0.66 -8.52
CA THR A 21 -5.51 -0.71 -8.13
C THR A 21 -6.29 0.52 -8.56
N LEU A 22 -5.61 1.53 -9.09
CA LEU A 22 -6.19 2.82 -9.43
C LEU A 22 -7.40 2.75 -10.39
N PRO A 23 -7.41 1.90 -11.43
CA PRO A 23 -8.54 1.84 -12.34
C PRO A 23 -9.86 1.44 -11.64
N ASP A 24 -9.82 0.44 -10.75
CA ASP A 24 -11.01 -0.02 -10.03
C ASP A 24 -11.42 0.97 -8.93
N LEU A 25 -10.45 1.63 -8.27
CA LEU A 25 -10.71 2.71 -7.32
C LEU A 25 -11.36 3.92 -8.01
N HIS A 26 -10.86 4.31 -9.19
CA HIS A 26 -11.40 5.41 -9.98
C HIS A 26 -12.83 5.13 -10.46
N GLU A 27 -13.09 3.94 -11.00
CA GLU A 27 -14.46 3.55 -11.40
C GLU A 27 -15.42 3.63 -10.21
N SER A 28 -14.99 3.15 -9.04
CA SER A 28 -15.80 3.18 -7.82
C SER A 28 -16.07 4.61 -7.35
N ALA A 29 -15.07 5.48 -7.44
CA ALA A 29 -15.21 6.91 -7.12
C ALA A 29 -16.23 7.62 -8.03
N ILE A 30 -16.14 7.40 -9.35
CA ILE A 30 -17.08 7.99 -10.30
C ILE A 30 -18.51 7.53 -10.02
N ARG A 31 -18.72 6.24 -9.78
CA ARG A 31 -20.06 5.68 -9.49
C ARG A 31 -20.63 6.23 -8.19
N MET A 32 -19.80 6.31 -7.15
CA MET A 32 -20.20 6.90 -5.87
C MET A 32 -20.59 8.38 -6.04
N LEU A 33 -19.77 9.17 -6.74
CA LEU A 33 -20.04 10.59 -6.98
C LEU A 33 -21.35 10.78 -7.79
N ALA A 34 -21.58 9.98 -8.82
CA ALA A 34 -22.81 10.01 -9.62
C ALA A 34 -24.06 9.72 -8.76
N GLN A 35 -23.98 8.75 -7.84
CA GLN A 35 -25.11 8.42 -6.95
C GLN A 35 -25.48 9.54 -5.98
N ILE A 36 -24.53 10.39 -5.63
CA ILE A 36 -24.79 11.57 -4.77
C ILE A 36 -24.97 12.87 -5.57
N GLY A 37 -25.12 12.77 -6.91
CA GLY A 37 -25.38 13.91 -7.80
C GLY A 37 -24.18 14.83 -8.01
N ARG A 38 -22.95 14.35 -7.86
CA ARG A 38 -21.73 15.13 -8.09
C ARG A 38 -21.06 14.77 -9.42
N PRO A 39 -20.34 15.70 -10.03
CA PRO A 39 -19.62 15.45 -11.28
C PRO A 39 -18.50 14.41 -11.05
N PRO A 40 -18.11 13.65 -12.10
CA PRO A 40 -16.98 12.74 -12.03
C PRO A 40 -15.67 13.51 -11.84
N VAL A 41 -14.68 12.83 -11.24
CA VAL A 41 -13.32 13.32 -11.11
C VAL A 41 -12.38 12.57 -12.05
N SER A 42 -11.24 13.15 -12.39
CA SER A 42 -10.22 12.48 -13.19
C SER A 42 -9.49 11.40 -12.35
N GLU A 43 -8.88 10.45 -13.06
CA GLU A 43 -8.04 9.43 -12.42
C GLU A 43 -6.88 10.05 -11.63
N SER A 44 -6.29 11.14 -12.11
CA SER A 44 -5.22 11.85 -11.42
C SER A 44 -5.64 12.42 -10.06
N VAL A 45 -6.90 12.85 -9.92
CA VAL A 45 -7.45 13.28 -8.62
C VAL A 45 -7.56 12.09 -7.67
N VAL A 46 -8.08 10.96 -8.14
CA VAL A 46 -8.17 9.75 -7.30
C VAL A 46 -6.77 9.27 -6.90
N ARG A 47 -5.83 9.22 -7.86
CA ARG A 47 -4.42 8.90 -7.61
C ARG A 47 -3.79 9.74 -6.49
N ALA A 48 -4.08 11.04 -6.49
CA ALA A 48 -3.55 11.96 -5.48
C ALA A 48 -4.16 11.74 -4.07
N TYR A 49 -5.29 11.06 -3.98
CA TYR A 49 -6.04 10.87 -2.74
C TYR A 49 -5.88 9.48 -2.12
N VAL A 50 -5.32 8.51 -2.86
CA VAL A 50 -5.05 7.14 -2.37
C VAL A 50 -3.86 7.13 -1.40
N GLY A 51 -3.86 6.19 -0.42
CA GLY A 51 -2.75 5.90 0.50
C GLY A 51 -3.18 5.79 1.96
N ASP A 52 -4.20 6.56 2.40
CA ASP A 52 -4.66 6.58 3.80
C ASP A 52 -5.89 5.70 4.07
N GLY A 53 -6.24 4.82 3.13
CA GLY A 53 -7.40 3.93 3.20
C GLY A 53 -8.67 4.54 2.63
N VAL A 54 -9.71 3.68 2.50
CA VAL A 54 -10.96 4.00 1.78
C VAL A 54 -11.70 5.20 2.38
N ASP A 55 -11.81 5.27 3.69
CA ASP A 55 -12.58 6.33 4.35
C ASP A 55 -11.95 7.72 4.09
N ARG A 56 -10.61 7.81 4.12
CA ARG A 56 -9.92 9.06 3.81
C ARG A 56 -10.05 9.44 2.35
N LEU A 57 -9.98 8.46 1.44
CA LEU A 57 -10.23 8.68 0.02
C LEU A 57 -11.64 9.28 -0.22
N VAL A 58 -12.67 8.70 0.39
CA VAL A 58 -14.05 9.21 0.26
C VAL A 58 -14.18 10.61 0.84
N LYS A 59 -13.60 10.91 2.00
CA LYS A 59 -13.60 12.26 2.58
C LYS A 59 -12.97 13.28 1.63
N ARG A 60 -11.81 12.96 1.07
CA ARG A 60 -11.11 13.80 0.08
C ARG A 60 -11.95 14.04 -1.19
N LEU A 61 -12.62 13.01 -1.68
CA LEU A 61 -13.52 13.13 -2.84
C LEU A 61 -14.74 14.00 -2.56
N LEU A 62 -15.26 13.97 -1.33
CA LEU A 62 -16.39 14.79 -0.93
C LEU A 62 -16.03 16.26 -0.72
N THR A 63 -14.85 16.54 -0.20
CA THR A 63 -14.42 17.90 0.16
C THR A 63 -13.57 18.57 -0.91
N GLY A 64 -12.95 17.79 -1.80
CA GLY A 64 -11.99 18.28 -2.80
C GLY A 64 -10.64 18.70 -2.20
N THR A 65 -10.38 18.37 -0.92
CA THR A 65 -9.14 18.74 -0.22
C THR A 65 -8.54 17.56 0.51
N PRO A 66 -7.19 17.51 0.69
CA PRO A 66 -6.51 16.38 1.36
C PRO A 66 -6.96 16.15 2.81
N ASP A 67 -7.27 17.23 3.55
CA ASP A 67 -7.57 17.17 4.98
C ASP A 67 -9.02 17.55 5.30
N GLY A 68 -9.86 17.67 4.29
CA GLY A 68 -11.26 18.03 4.46
C GLY A 68 -12.06 16.99 5.25
N GLU A 69 -12.99 17.46 6.07
CA GLU A 69 -13.93 16.66 6.82
C GLU A 69 -15.37 17.01 6.37
N PRO A 70 -16.06 16.12 5.67
CA PRO A 70 -17.46 16.31 5.30
C PRO A 70 -18.36 16.13 6.53
N ASP A 71 -19.62 16.54 6.43
CA ASP A 71 -20.60 16.18 7.46
C ASP A 71 -20.79 14.64 7.55
N ALA A 72 -21.12 14.16 8.74
CA ALA A 72 -21.18 12.73 9.02
C ALA A 72 -22.19 11.98 8.12
N ALA A 73 -23.38 12.56 7.89
CA ALA A 73 -24.43 11.88 7.13
C ALA A 73 -24.05 11.74 5.66
N SER A 74 -23.46 12.78 5.05
CA SER A 74 -22.93 12.73 3.68
C SER A 74 -21.79 11.73 3.56
N PHE A 75 -20.90 11.69 4.56
CA PHE A 75 -19.78 10.74 4.57
C PHE A 75 -20.26 9.29 4.63
N GLU A 76 -21.12 8.95 5.60
CA GLU A 76 -21.62 7.57 5.77
C GLU A 76 -22.26 7.03 4.48
N LYS A 77 -23.15 7.82 3.88
CA LYS A 77 -23.82 7.45 2.63
C LYS A 77 -22.82 7.26 1.46
N ALA A 78 -21.88 8.18 1.31
CA ALA A 78 -20.89 8.10 0.24
C ALA A 78 -19.91 6.93 0.46
N ALA A 79 -19.47 6.72 1.70
CA ALA A 79 -18.56 5.63 2.05
C ALA A 79 -19.21 4.25 1.83
N GLU A 80 -20.48 4.09 2.18
CA GLU A 80 -21.23 2.86 1.88
C GLU A 80 -21.33 2.63 0.37
N ASN A 81 -21.73 3.64 -0.40
CA ASN A 81 -21.82 3.56 -1.84
C ASN A 81 -20.47 3.20 -2.48
N PHE A 82 -19.40 3.86 -2.06
CA PHE A 82 -18.05 3.56 -2.55
C PHE A 82 -17.67 2.11 -2.27
N ARG A 83 -17.86 1.64 -1.02
CA ARG A 83 -17.52 0.28 -0.61
C ARG A 83 -18.29 -0.76 -1.42
N ASN A 84 -19.56 -0.52 -1.70
CA ASN A 84 -20.40 -1.41 -2.50
C ASN A 84 -19.94 -1.48 -3.96
N HIS A 85 -19.63 -0.33 -4.57
CA HIS A 85 -19.10 -0.29 -5.93
C HIS A 85 -17.72 -0.94 -6.02
N TYR A 86 -16.83 -0.63 -5.06
CA TYR A 86 -15.48 -1.18 -5.05
C TYR A 86 -15.48 -2.70 -4.88
N ALA A 87 -16.31 -3.23 -4.00
CA ALA A 87 -16.48 -4.69 -3.87
C ALA A 87 -16.91 -5.36 -5.18
N ALA A 88 -17.76 -4.69 -5.98
CA ALA A 88 -18.25 -5.24 -7.25
C ALA A 88 -17.22 -5.22 -8.40
N VAL A 89 -16.18 -4.38 -8.31
CA VAL A 89 -15.17 -4.22 -9.38
C VAL A 89 -13.74 -4.52 -8.93
N LEU A 90 -13.52 -4.93 -7.69
CA LEU A 90 -12.25 -5.01 -6.97
C LEU A 90 -11.07 -5.62 -7.75
N THR A 91 -11.35 -6.57 -8.64
CA THR A 91 -10.34 -7.30 -9.41
C THR A 91 -10.54 -7.20 -10.92
N ARG A 92 -11.40 -6.27 -11.35
CA ARG A 92 -11.80 -6.18 -12.77
C ARG A 92 -10.67 -5.64 -13.64
N ALA A 93 -10.01 -4.59 -13.18
CA ALA A 93 -8.88 -3.97 -13.86
C ALA A 93 -7.59 -3.95 -13.03
N SER A 94 -7.66 -4.20 -11.72
CA SER A 94 -6.48 -4.31 -10.85
C SER A 94 -5.55 -5.43 -11.30
N ARG A 95 -4.26 -5.15 -11.38
CA ARG A 95 -3.21 -6.10 -11.84
C ARG A 95 -1.94 -5.91 -11.02
N PRO A 96 -1.16 -6.98 -10.75
CA PRO A 96 0.18 -6.82 -10.19
C PRO A 96 1.04 -5.97 -11.12
N PHE A 97 1.84 -5.07 -10.55
CA PHE A 97 2.84 -4.35 -11.34
C PHE A 97 3.84 -5.32 -11.96
N ALA A 98 4.45 -4.89 -13.09
CA ALA A 98 5.44 -5.70 -13.79
C ALA A 98 6.56 -6.14 -12.82
N GLY A 99 6.85 -7.43 -12.80
CA GLY A 99 7.87 -7.99 -11.94
C GLY A 99 7.43 -8.28 -10.48
N ALA A 100 6.28 -7.82 -10.00
CA ALA A 100 5.86 -8.00 -8.60
C ALA A 100 5.83 -9.50 -8.21
N VAL A 101 5.10 -10.31 -8.95
CA VAL A 101 4.97 -11.76 -8.66
C VAL A 101 6.31 -12.47 -8.72
N SER A 102 7.14 -12.19 -9.73
CA SER A 102 8.46 -12.82 -9.86
C SER A 102 9.40 -12.41 -8.74
N THR A 103 9.40 -11.14 -8.34
CA THR A 103 10.21 -10.65 -7.22
C THR A 103 9.83 -11.34 -5.91
N LEU A 104 8.54 -11.43 -5.59
CA LEU A 104 8.08 -12.15 -4.38
C LEU A 104 8.55 -13.62 -4.39
N LYS A 105 8.41 -14.32 -5.53
CA LYS A 105 8.86 -15.71 -5.67
C LYS A 105 10.37 -15.86 -5.48
N ILE A 106 11.17 -14.96 -6.06
CA ILE A 106 12.62 -14.99 -5.94
C ILE A 106 13.06 -14.70 -4.50
N LEU A 107 12.49 -13.68 -3.86
CA LEU A 107 12.78 -13.35 -2.47
C LEU A 107 12.46 -14.54 -1.55
N ARG A 108 11.29 -15.15 -1.72
CA ARG A 108 10.91 -16.35 -0.97
C ARG A 108 11.89 -17.52 -1.21
N SER A 109 12.31 -17.76 -2.45
CA SER A 109 13.30 -18.82 -2.76
C SER A 109 14.68 -18.54 -2.19
N ARG A 110 15.01 -17.26 -1.96
CA ARG A 110 16.26 -16.84 -1.26
C ARG A 110 16.15 -16.91 0.27
N GLY A 111 14.99 -17.27 0.82
CA GLY A 111 14.77 -17.44 2.27
C GLY A 111 14.26 -16.22 3.02
N PHE A 112 13.93 -15.11 2.33
CA PHE A 112 13.33 -13.96 2.98
C PHE A 112 11.91 -14.26 3.47
N LYS A 113 11.56 -13.73 4.65
CA LYS A 113 10.17 -13.63 5.09
C LYS A 113 9.49 -12.47 4.41
N LEU A 114 8.23 -12.65 3.96
CA LEU A 114 7.52 -11.64 3.19
C LEU A 114 6.20 -11.27 3.86
N ALA A 115 5.94 -9.97 3.99
CA ALA A 115 4.68 -9.45 4.49
C ALA A 115 4.05 -8.46 3.52
N CYS A 116 2.71 -8.39 3.53
CA CYS A 116 1.97 -7.26 2.98
C CYS A 116 1.47 -6.40 4.14
N VAL A 117 1.75 -5.09 4.12
CA VAL A 117 1.33 -4.13 5.14
C VAL A 117 0.64 -2.96 4.46
N THR A 118 -0.68 -2.95 4.47
CA THR A 118 -1.49 -1.97 3.73
C THR A 118 -2.50 -1.24 4.61
N ASN A 119 -2.87 0.00 4.22
CA ASN A 119 -3.98 0.74 4.83
C ASN A 119 -5.35 0.36 4.25
N LYS A 120 -5.37 -0.51 3.24
CA LYS A 120 -6.58 -1.07 2.66
C LYS A 120 -7.28 -1.98 3.68
N PRO A 121 -8.61 -1.87 3.88
CA PRO A 121 -9.36 -2.76 4.78
C PRO A 121 -9.31 -4.23 4.35
N THR A 122 -9.31 -5.16 5.30
CA THR A 122 -9.27 -6.63 5.13
C THR A 122 -10.30 -7.12 4.11
N ARG A 123 -11.51 -6.61 4.17
CA ARG A 123 -12.61 -6.96 3.24
C ARG A 123 -12.28 -6.75 1.76
N PHE A 124 -11.28 -5.93 1.44
CA PHE A 124 -10.80 -5.68 0.08
C PHE A 124 -9.40 -6.26 -0.16
N THR A 125 -8.58 -6.35 0.89
CA THR A 125 -7.21 -6.89 0.78
C THR A 125 -7.22 -8.37 0.47
N ASP A 126 -7.93 -9.16 1.26
CA ASP A 126 -7.92 -10.62 1.15
C ASP A 126 -8.42 -11.12 -0.22
N PRO A 127 -9.62 -10.70 -0.69
CA PRO A 127 -10.09 -11.17 -2.00
C PRO A 127 -9.25 -10.64 -3.17
N LEU A 128 -8.62 -9.47 -3.04
CA LEU A 128 -7.70 -8.95 -4.06
C LEU A 128 -6.43 -9.80 -4.15
N LEU A 129 -5.79 -10.08 -3.02
CA LEU A 129 -4.58 -10.92 -2.96
C LEU A 129 -4.85 -12.33 -3.45
N GLU A 130 -6.00 -12.90 -3.10
CA GLU A 130 -6.41 -14.23 -3.55
C GLU A 130 -6.62 -14.27 -5.07
N ALA A 131 -7.43 -13.36 -5.61
CA ALA A 131 -7.73 -13.30 -7.05
C ALA A 131 -6.48 -13.05 -7.92
N LEU A 132 -5.47 -12.34 -7.39
CA LEU A 132 -4.21 -12.07 -8.07
C LEU A 132 -3.12 -13.12 -7.77
N ALA A 133 -3.45 -14.19 -7.03
CA ALA A 133 -2.54 -15.27 -6.63
C ALA A 133 -1.28 -14.78 -5.89
N LEU A 134 -1.40 -13.71 -5.10
CA LEU A 134 -0.31 -13.13 -4.32
C LEU A 134 -0.19 -13.75 -2.93
N THR A 135 -1.29 -14.25 -2.35
CA THR A 135 -1.37 -14.77 -0.97
C THR A 135 -0.33 -15.86 -0.71
N THR A 136 -0.11 -16.77 -1.65
CA THR A 136 0.82 -17.90 -1.49
C THR A 136 2.29 -17.50 -1.37
N ASN A 137 2.62 -16.25 -1.73
CA ASN A 137 3.98 -15.72 -1.63
C ASN A 137 4.23 -14.91 -0.36
N LEU A 138 3.20 -14.69 0.47
CA LEU A 138 3.26 -13.87 1.68
C LEU A 138 3.17 -14.76 2.93
N ASP A 139 4.01 -14.49 3.92
CA ASP A 139 3.98 -15.17 5.22
C ASP A 139 3.04 -14.47 6.21
N LEU A 140 2.78 -13.16 6.00
CA LEU A 140 1.91 -12.34 6.83
C LEU A 140 1.23 -11.26 6.00
N VAL A 141 -0.06 -11.00 6.28
CA VAL A 141 -0.82 -9.89 5.71
C VAL A 141 -1.41 -9.07 6.84
N LEU A 142 -1.12 -7.76 6.84
CA LEU A 142 -1.72 -6.78 7.75
C LEU A 142 -2.46 -5.74 6.92
N SER A 143 -3.77 -5.74 7.07
CA SER A 143 -4.70 -4.77 6.48
C SER A 143 -4.89 -3.57 7.40
N GLY A 144 -5.53 -2.51 6.89
CA GLY A 144 -5.73 -1.27 7.62
C GLY A 144 -6.59 -1.38 8.90
N ASP A 145 -7.29 -2.49 9.07
CA ASP A 145 -8.14 -2.83 10.21
C ASP A 145 -7.66 -4.07 10.99
N SER A 146 -6.49 -4.62 10.67
CA SER A 146 -5.90 -5.76 11.37
C SER A 146 -5.38 -5.40 12.77
N LEU A 147 -5.00 -4.14 12.99
CA LEU A 147 -4.43 -3.63 14.24
C LEU A 147 -5.12 -2.33 14.66
N PRO A 148 -5.01 -1.91 15.93
CA PRO A 148 -5.63 -0.66 16.41
C PRO A 148 -5.13 0.59 15.69
N ARG A 149 -3.95 0.55 15.10
CA ARG A 149 -3.35 1.67 14.36
C ARG A 149 -2.73 1.15 13.06
N LYS A 150 -2.84 1.93 12.01
CA LYS A 150 -2.32 1.67 10.66
C LYS A 150 -1.18 2.64 10.32
N LYS A 151 -0.49 2.43 9.20
CA LYS A 151 0.50 3.39 8.69
C LYS A 151 -0.12 4.81 8.59
N PRO A 152 0.55 5.90 8.98
CA PRO A 152 1.98 6.04 9.26
C PRO A 152 2.43 5.65 10.67
N ASP A 153 1.54 5.11 11.53
CA ASP A 153 1.95 4.60 12.83
C ASP A 153 2.93 3.41 12.64
N PRO A 154 3.99 3.30 13.47
CA PRO A 154 4.96 2.22 13.36
C PRO A 154 4.41 0.84 13.75
N LEU A 155 3.26 0.78 14.44
CA LEU A 155 2.71 -0.46 15.01
C LEU A 155 2.64 -1.62 14.00
N PRO A 156 2.19 -1.45 12.74
CA PRO A 156 2.14 -2.56 11.80
C PRO A 156 3.53 -3.16 11.49
N LEU A 157 4.55 -2.33 11.31
CA LEU A 157 5.91 -2.80 11.00
C LEU A 157 6.56 -3.44 12.21
N LEU A 158 6.37 -2.88 13.41
CA LEU A 158 6.83 -3.48 14.66
C LEU A 158 6.16 -4.82 14.92
N HIS A 159 4.86 -4.96 14.57
CA HIS A 159 4.15 -6.24 14.66
C HIS A 159 4.73 -7.28 13.69
N VAL A 160 5.04 -6.90 12.44
CA VAL A 160 5.70 -7.80 11.47
C VAL A 160 7.06 -8.25 12.00
N ALA A 161 7.90 -7.32 12.48
CA ALA A 161 9.21 -7.65 13.03
C ALA A 161 9.10 -8.63 14.20
N SER A 162 8.18 -8.37 15.14
CA SER A 162 7.90 -9.27 16.27
C SER A 162 7.41 -10.65 15.83
N ALA A 163 6.46 -10.70 14.87
CA ALA A 163 5.91 -11.96 14.36
C ALA A 163 6.95 -12.82 13.64
N PHE A 164 7.92 -12.19 13.01
CA PHE A 164 9.03 -12.88 12.34
C PHE A 164 10.23 -13.15 13.24
N GLY A 165 10.23 -12.63 14.49
CA GLY A 165 11.32 -12.81 15.46
C GLY A 165 12.60 -12.07 15.04
N ILE A 166 12.49 -10.90 14.41
CA ILE A 166 13.62 -10.10 13.92
C ILE A 166 13.61 -8.70 14.51
N GLU A 167 14.76 -8.05 14.54
CA GLU A 167 14.86 -6.63 14.87
C GLU A 167 14.29 -5.76 13.73
N PRO A 168 13.65 -4.60 14.03
CA PRO A 168 13.10 -3.72 13.01
C PRO A 168 14.10 -3.28 11.94
N GLY A 169 15.38 -3.12 12.30
CA GLY A 169 16.45 -2.80 11.34
C GLY A 169 16.73 -3.85 10.28
N HIS A 170 16.24 -5.09 10.48
CA HIS A 170 16.32 -6.18 9.51
C HIS A 170 15.01 -6.41 8.74
N LEU A 171 14.01 -5.56 8.94
CA LEU A 171 12.76 -5.53 8.17
C LEU A 171 12.79 -4.37 7.17
N LEU A 172 12.93 -4.66 5.88
CA LEU A 172 12.80 -3.62 4.85
C LEU A 172 11.34 -3.32 4.56
N MET A 173 10.93 -2.05 4.59
CA MET A 173 9.67 -1.59 4.03
C MET A 173 9.86 -1.21 2.56
N VAL A 174 8.99 -1.68 1.68
CA VAL A 174 8.91 -1.25 0.28
C VAL A 174 7.53 -0.63 0.06
N GLY A 175 7.50 0.63 -0.32
CA GLY A 175 6.26 1.39 -0.51
C GLY A 175 6.40 2.46 -1.58
N ASP A 176 5.40 3.32 -1.71
CA ASP A 176 5.37 4.36 -2.74
C ASP A 176 4.97 5.75 -2.19
N SER A 177 4.64 5.84 -0.92
CA SER A 177 4.01 7.04 -0.33
C SER A 177 4.70 7.55 0.94
N PRO A 178 4.43 8.82 1.34
CA PRO A 178 4.88 9.34 2.63
C PRO A 178 4.40 8.55 3.84
N VAL A 179 3.27 7.87 3.70
CA VAL A 179 2.68 7.04 4.76
C VAL A 179 3.57 5.82 5.06
N ASP A 180 4.18 5.25 4.03
CA ASP A 180 5.11 4.12 4.14
C ASP A 180 6.43 4.54 4.77
N THR A 181 7.01 5.63 4.25
CA THR A 181 8.29 6.13 4.75
C THR A 181 8.20 6.59 6.20
N ALA A 182 7.12 7.28 6.56
CA ALA A 182 6.90 7.71 7.95
C ALA A 182 6.75 6.52 8.91
N ALA A 183 5.97 5.50 8.54
CA ALA A 183 5.83 4.28 9.34
C ALA A 183 7.18 3.56 9.52
N ALA A 184 7.96 3.44 8.44
CA ALA A 184 9.26 2.77 8.47
C ALA A 184 10.26 3.53 9.34
N ARG A 185 10.38 4.85 9.18
CA ARG A 185 11.26 5.68 10.02
C ARG A 185 10.88 5.60 11.50
N ALA A 186 9.59 5.71 11.80
CA ALA A 186 9.11 5.60 13.19
C ALA A 186 9.34 4.20 13.79
N ALA A 187 9.36 3.14 12.97
CA ALA A 187 9.65 1.79 13.41
C ALA A 187 11.16 1.46 13.48
N GLY A 188 12.03 2.31 12.92
CA GLY A 188 13.47 2.02 12.78
C GLY A 188 13.79 1.02 11.66
N CYS A 189 12.90 0.90 10.67
CA CYS A 189 13.08 0.03 9.51
C CYS A 189 13.75 0.79 8.36
N PRO A 190 14.65 0.17 7.58
CA PRO A 190 15.02 0.70 6.27
C PRO A 190 13.80 0.75 5.35
N VAL A 191 13.77 1.73 4.42
CA VAL A 191 12.64 1.91 3.49
C VAL A 191 13.12 2.25 2.09
N PHE A 192 12.59 1.51 1.12
CA PHE A 192 12.78 1.78 -0.31
C PHE A 192 11.47 2.18 -0.95
N CYS A 193 11.52 3.12 -1.91
CA CYS A 193 10.34 3.60 -2.59
C CYS A 193 10.35 3.27 -4.08
N VAL A 194 9.17 2.90 -4.61
CA VAL A 194 8.96 2.75 -6.05
C VAL A 194 8.41 4.06 -6.63
N PRO A 195 8.82 4.45 -7.88
CA PRO A 195 8.46 5.75 -8.44
C PRO A 195 7.09 5.78 -9.14
N TYR A 196 6.46 4.64 -9.39
CA TYR A 196 5.24 4.51 -10.20
C TYR A 196 3.93 4.55 -9.41
N GLY A 197 3.99 4.58 -8.06
CA GLY A 197 2.82 4.46 -7.19
C GLY A 197 2.02 5.75 -6.95
N TYR A 198 1.36 5.84 -5.79
CA TYR A 198 0.37 6.87 -5.43
C TYR A 198 0.87 7.72 -4.25
N ARG A 199 1.53 8.82 -4.51
CA ARG A 199 2.18 9.68 -3.48
C ARG A 199 1.63 11.11 -3.46
N GLY A 200 0.40 11.30 -3.93
CA GLY A 200 -0.17 12.63 -4.05
C GLY A 200 0.53 13.44 -5.14
N THR A 201 0.94 14.66 -4.81
CA THR A 201 1.65 15.58 -5.70
C THR A 201 3.16 15.57 -5.52
N LEU A 202 3.68 14.77 -4.58
CA LEU A 202 5.11 14.73 -4.26
C LEU A 202 5.90 14.03 -5.38
N ALA A 203 7.09 14.53 -5.67
CA ALA A 203 8.06 13.78 -6.47
C ALA A 203 8.65 12.63 -5.61
N VAL A 204 9.03 11.51 -6.23
CA VAL A 204 9.58 10.38 -5.48
C VAL A 204 10.87 10.73 -4.75
N GLN A 205 11.62 11.70 -5.27
CA GLN A 205 12.86 12.23 -4.67
C GLN A 205 12.63 13.02 -3.38
N GLU A 206 11.38 13.43 -3.12
CA GLU A 206 11.00 14.14 -1.90
C GLU A 206 10.60 13.17 -0.76
N LEU A 207 10.47 11.87 -1.06
CA LEU A 207 10.20 10.85 -0.05
C LEU A 207 11.46 10.58 0.79
N ASP A 208 11.29 10.52 2.11
CA ASP A 208 12.36 10.12 3.03
C ASP A 208 12.59 8.60 2.94
N CYS A 209 13.27 8.16 1.89
CA CYS A 209 13.61 6.76 1.67
C CYS A 209 15.13 6.55 1.52
N ASP A 210 15.58 5.32 1.74
CA ASP A 210 17.00 4.96 1.64
C ASP A 210 17.42 4.67 0.21
N ALA A 211 16.47 4.25 -0.64
CA ALA A 211 16.65 4.06 -2.07
C ALA A 211 15.34 4.23 -2.84
N ILE A 212 15.47 4.71 -4.09
CA ILE A 212 14.40 4.64 -5.08
C ILE A 212 14.68 3.42 -5.97
N VAL A 213 13.70 2.51 -6.04
CA VAL A 213 13.79 1.26 -6.79
C VAL A 213 12.92 1.40 -8.04
N PRO A 214 13.51 1.56 -9.24
CA PRO A 214 12.73 1.83 -10.46
C PRO A 214 11.67 0.77 -10.75
N THR A 215 12.03 -0.50 -10.50
CA THR A 215 11.12 -1.65 -10.61
C THR A 215 11.33 -2.61 -9.46
N LEU A 216 10.33 -3.41 -9.10
CA LEU A 216 10.48 -4.38 -8.00
C LEU A 216 11.62 -5.40 -8.22
N PRO A 217 11.91 -5.89 -9.44
CA PRO A 217 13.10 -6.71 -9.69
C PRO A 217 14.42 -6.07 -9.29
N ASP A 218 14.57 -4.75 -9.42
CA ASP A 218 15.82 -4.04 -9.08
C ASP A 218 16.12 -4.11 -7.57
N LEU A 219 15.11 -4.39 -6.74
CA LEU A 219 15.27 -4.66 -5.31
C LEU A 219 16.25 -5.80 -5.03
N LEU A 220 16.27 -6.82 -5.90
CA LEU A 220 17.04 -8.06 -5.71
C LEU A 220 18.56 -7.86 -5.67
N ASP A 221 19.05 -6.76 -6.22
CA ASP A 221 20.46 -6.38 -6.25
C ASP A 221 20.85 -5.47 -5.07
N LEU A 222 19.86 -4.92 -4.37
CA LEU A 222 20.08 -3.97 -3.26
C LEU A 222 20.02 -4.63 -1.89
N ILE A 223 19.63 -5.91 -1.81
CA ILE A 223 19.45 -6.61 -0.53
C ILE A 223 20.09 -8.00 -0.56
N ILE A 224 20.61 -8.40 0.62
CA ILE A 224 21.07 -9.78 0.89
C ILE A 224 20.42 -10.29 2.15
N LEU A 225 20.26 -11.62 2.23
CA LEU A 225 19.68 -12.24 3.41
C LEU A 225 20.66 -12.13 4.58
N ALA A 226 20.21 -11.56 5.69
CA ALA A 226 20.98 -11.51 6.93
C ALA A 226 21.29 -12.94 7.41
N ARG A 227 22.55 -13.18 7.75
CA ARG A 227 22.96 -14.46 8.35
C ARG A 227 22.48 -14.48 9.80
N SER A 228 21.73 -15.51 10.16
CA SER A 228 21.35 -15.82 11.55
C SER A 228 22.55 -16.19 12.39
#